data_725fc5169db45c1f3cc9ac9387099db4
#
_entry.id   725fc5169db45c1f3cc9ac9387099db4
#
_cell.length_a   1.000
_cell.length_b   1.000
_cell.length_c   1.000
_cell.angle_alpha   90.00
_cell.angle_beta   90.00
_cell.angle_gamma   90.00
#
_symmetry.space_group_name_H-M   'P 1'
#
loop_
_entity.id
_entity.type
_entity.pdbx_description
1 polymer ?
#
loop_
_entity_poly.entity_id
_entity_poly.type
_entity_poly.pdbx_seq_one_letter_code
_entity_poly.pdbx_strand_id
1 'polypeptide(L)'
;MEITKQNEIYQISDSTEKYNISGSLNINLDNSYSFNISMTDANNSKTMSYYKTVTSSHIDVNYNAPEDSEEDLLNYIKDNMQVILDKVNKQ
;
A
#
# COMPACT_ATOMS: atom_id res chain seq x y z
N MET A 1 -3.15 3.52 -11.85
CA MET A 1 -3.32 3.66 -10.37
C MET A 1 -4.17 4.86 -10.06
N GLU A 2 -5.17 4.68 -9.24
CA GLU A 2 -6.00 5.78 -8.77
C GLU A 2 -5.73 6.04 -7.30
N ILE A 3 -5.60 7.31 -6.94
CA ILE A 3 -5.41 7.75 -5.57
C ILE A 3 -6.43 8.86 -5.33
N THR A 4 -7.38 8.59 -4.44
CA THR A 4 -8.48 9.50 -4.15
C THR A 4 -8.41 9.92 -2.70
N LYS A 5 -8.41 11.23 -2.45
CA LYS A 5 -8.41 11.77 -1.09
C LYS A 5 -9.82 11.75 -0.52
N GLN A 6 -9.97 11.22 0.69
CA GLN A 6 -11.21 11.26 1.45
C GLN A 6 -10.87 11.74 2.85
N ASN A 7 -11.15 13.00 3.14
CA ASN A 7 -10.71 13.67 4.37
C ASN A 7 -9.17 13.66 4.43
N GLU A 8 -8.58 13.02 5.43
CA GLU A 8 -7.14 12.88 5.57
C GLU A 8 -6.67 11.49 5.18
N ILE A 9 -7.52 10.72 4.51
CA ILE A 9 -7.25 9.37 4.08
C ILE A 9 -7.24 9.33 2.55
N TYR A 10 -6.21 8.74 1.99
CA TYR A 10 -6.08 8.54 0.55
C TYR A 10 -6.37 7.09 0.24
N GLN A 11 -7.38 6.85 -0.60
CA GLN A 11 -7.71 5.51 -1.05
C GLN A 11 -6.89 5.17 -2.29
N ILE A 12 -6.35 3.96 -2.33
CA ILE A 12 -5.49 3.49 -3.41
C ILE A 12 -6.20 2.35 -4.12
N SER A 13 -6.28 2.44 -5.44
CA SER A 13 -6.86 1.40 -6.27
C SER A 13 -5.95 1.18 -7.47
N ASP A 14 -5.60 -0.06 -7.73
CA ASP A 14 -4.71 -0.40 -8.82
C ASP A 14 -4.98 -1.82 -9.27
N SER A 15 -4.46 -2.19 -10.42
CA SER A 15 -4.52 -3.56 -10.91
C SER A 15 -3.32 -3.85 -11.79
N THR A 16 -2.89 -5.09 -11.75
CA THR A 16 -1.88 -5.62 -12.64
C THR A 16 -2.48 -6.82 -13.37
N GLU A 17 -1.73 -7.44 -14.25
CA GLU A 17 -2.21 -8.63 -14.94
C GLU A 17 -2.55 -9.77 -13.97
N LYS A 18 -1.86 -9.83 -12.85
CA LYS A 18 -2.03 -10.93 -11.88
C LYS A 18 -2.89 -10.58 -10.69
N TYR A 19 -2.95 -9.30 -10.31
CA TYR A 19 -3.52 -8.91 -9.01
C TYR A 19 -4.45 -7.73 -9.11
N ASN A 20 -5.44 -7.72 -8.24
CA ASN A 20 -6.24 -6.55 -7.93
C ASN A 20 -5.69 -5.98 -6.61
N ILE A 21 -5.50 -4.67 -6.56
CA ILE A 21 -4.81 -4.03 -5.45
C ILE A 21 -5.68 -2.93 -4.89
N SER A 22 -5.81 -2.91 -3.57
CA SER A 22 -6.50 -1.84 -2.86
C SER A 22 -5.74 -1.50 -1.60
N GLY A 23 -5.91 -0.29 -1.12
CA GLY A 23 -5.25 0.11 0.09
C GLY A 23 -5.59 1.51 0.50
N SER A 24 -4.88 2.02 1.49
CA SER A 24 -5.07 3.38 1.95
C SER A 24 -3.77 3.93 2.54
N LEU A 25 -3.69 5.26 2.52
CA LEU A 25 -2.63 6.00 3.17
C LEU A 25 -3.30 7.03 4.06
N ASN A 26 -3.01 6.99 5.35
CA ASN A 26 -3.55 7.91 6.34
C ASN A 26 -2.40 8.76 6.88
N ILE A 27 -2.47 10.07 6.66
CA ILE A 27 -1.42 10.99 7.09
C ILE A 27 -1.95 11.82 8.24
N ASN A 28 -1.23 11.83 9.35
CA ASN A 28 -1.58 12.58 10.54
C ASN A 28 -0.99 14.00 10.49
N LEU A 29 -1.46 14.84 11.41
CA LEU A 29 -1.03 16.24 11.47
C LEU A 29 0.47 16.39 11.73
N ASP A 30 1.08 15.44 12.41
CA ASP A 30 2.51 15.45 12.71
C ASP A 30 3.36 14.82 11.61
N ASN A 31 2.75 14.55 10.45
CA ASN A 31 3.38 13.90 9.30
C ASN A 31 3.72 12.41 9.51
N SER A 32 3.33 11.83 10.64
CA SER A 32 3.36 10.37 10.75
C SER A 32 2.29 9.80 9.82
N TYR A 33 2.47 8.58 9.36
CA TYR A 33 1.49 7.98 8.46
C TYR A 33 1.39 6.47 8.65
N SER A 34 0.25 5.95 8.25
CA SER A 34 0.04 4.52 8.14
C SER A 34 -0.38 4.20 6.70
N PHE A 35 0.14 3.10 6.19
CA PHE A 35 -0.04 2.70 4.80
C PHE A 35 -0.38 1.22 4.78
N ASN A 36 -1.43 0.86 4.05
CA ASN A 36 -1.76 -0.55 3.90
C ASN A 36 -2.09 -0.85 2.45
N ILE A 37 -1.74 -2.06 2.03
CA ILE A 37 -2.02 -2.57 0.69
C ILE A 37 -2.55 -3.98 0.83
N SER A 38 -3.59 -4.28 0.08
CA SER A 38 -4.11 -5.63 -0.06
C SER A 38 -4.03 -6.01 -1.53
N MET A 39 -3.38 -7.13 -1.82
CA MET A 39 -3.26 -7.65 -3.19
C MET A 39 -3.99 -8.99 -3.26
N THR A 40 -4.93 -9.09 -4.17
CA THR A 40 -5.68 -10.31 -4.38
C THR A 40 -5.43 -10.84 -5.79
N ASP A 41 -5.05 -12.10 -5.88
CA ASP A 41 -4.87 -12.79 -7.15
C ASP A 41 -6.14 -12.65 -8.01
N ALA A 42 -5.97 -12.51 -9.32
CA ALA A 42 -7.08 -12.32 -10.25
C ALA A 42 -8.13 -13.42 -10.17
N ASN A 43 -7.73 -14.62 -9.72
CA ASN A 43 -8.65 -15.72 -9.51
C ASN A 43 -9.23 -15.76 -8.10
N ASN A 44 -8.92 -14.76 -7.27
CA ASN A 44 -9.35 -14.66 -5.87
C ASN A 44 -8.90 -15.86 -5.00
N SER A 45 -7.84 -16.52 -5.41
CA SER A 45 -7.37 -17.69 -4.69
C SER A 45 -6.35 -17.38 -3.61
N LYS A 46 -5.70 -16.20 -3.69
CA LYS A 46 -4.66 -15.79 -2.74
C LYS A 46 -4.80 -14.32 -2.44
N THR A 47 -4.66 -13.97 -1.17
CA THR A 47 -4.68 -12.58 -0.73
C THR A 47 -3.41 -12.31 0.06
N MET A 48 -2.77 -11.19 -0.23
CA MET A 48 -1.59 -10.72 0.46
C MET A 48 -1.88 -9.37 1.09
N SER A 49 -1.22 -9.07 2.18
CA SER A 49 -1.38 -7.78 2.83
C SER A 49 -0.03 -7.22 3.27
N TYR A 50 0.07 -5.89 3.25
CA TYR A 50 1.25 -5.18 3.68
C TYR A 50 0.80 -3.97 4.49
N TYR A 51 1.44 -3.77 5.63
CA TYR A 51 1.10 -2.67 6.53
C TYR A 51 2.39 -1.99 6.99
N LYS A 52 2.42 -0.66 6.89
CA LYS A 52 3.57 0.12 7.33
C LYS A 52 3.09 1.32 8.13
N THR A 53 3.69 1.53 9.29
CA THR A 53 3.43 2.70 10.12
C THR A 53 4.75 3.44 10.32
N VAL A 54 4.75 4.73 10.03
CA VAL A 54 5.94 5.58 10.22
C VAL A 54 5.59 6.70 11.19
N THR A 55 6.34 6.76 12.27
CA THR A 55 6.23 7.83 13.26
C THR A 55 7.57 8.55 13.35
N SER A 56 7.65 9.59 14.19
CA SER A 56 8.90 10.33 14.35
C SER A 56 10.04 9.48 14.92
N SER A 57 9.72 8.36 15.56
CA SER A 57 10.73 7.53 16.24
C SER A 57 10.82 6.10 15.73
N HIS A 58 9.82 5.64 14.99
CA HIS A 58 9.72 4.22 14.62
C HIS A 58 9.21 4.02 13.19
N ILE A 59 9.68 2.93 12.58
CA ILE A 59 9.08 2.39 11.38
C ILE A 59 8.72 0.95 11.69
N ASP A 60 7.44 0.62 11.59
CA ASP A 60 6.93 -0.73 11.78
C ASP A 60 6.39 -1.25 10.46
N VAL A 61 6.83 -2.44 10.08
CA VAL A 61 6.38 -3.09 8.85
C VAL A 61 5.92 -4.49 9.18
N ASN A 62 4.70 -4.81 8.75
CA ASN A 62 4.16 -6.16 8.86
C ASN A 62 3.56 -6.54 7.53
N TYR A 63 3.78 -7.77 7.10
CA TYR A 63 3.14 -8.24 5.88
C TYR A 63 2.84 -9.73 5.98
N ASN A 64 1.90 -10.16 5.18
CA ASN A 64 1.49 -11.54 5.10
C ASN A 64 1.32 -11.91 3.62
N ALA A 65 2.02 -12.94 3.20
CA ALA A 65 1.95 -13.41 1.81
C ALA A 65 2.27 -14.89 1.76
N PRO A 66 1.67 -15.62 0.79
CA PRO A 66 2.09 -16.99 0.54
C PRO A 66 3.57 -17.02 0.15
N GLU A 67 4.24 -18.10 0.49
CA GLU A 67 5.67 -18.23 0.25
C GLU A 67 6.05 -18.00 -1.20
N ASP A 68 5.23 -18.50 -2.12
CA ASP A 68 5.49 -18.39 -3.56
C ASP A 68 5.14 -17.01 -4.15
N SER A 69 4.54 -16.13 -3.36
CA SER A 69 4.08 -14.82 -3.82
C SER A 69 4.66 -13.65 -3.02
N GLU A 70 5.49 -13.93 -2.03
CA GLU A 70 6.09 -12.89 -1.19
C GLU A 70 6.85 -11.86 -2.04
N GLU A 71 7.63 -12.35 -2.99
CA GLU A 71 8.44 -11.47 -3.82
C GLU A 71 7.58 -10.51 -4.65
N ASP A 72 6.43 -10.98 -5.14
CA ASP A 72 5.51 -10.14 -5.89
C ASP A 72 4.99 -8.98 -5.04
N LEU A 73 4.63 -9.27 -3.79
CA LEU A 73 4.17 -8.23 -2.87
C LEU A 73 5.26 -7.21 -2.60
N LEU A 74 6.45 -7.67 -2.25
CA LEU A 74 7.54 -6.78 -1.90
C LEU A 74 8.01 -5.93 -3.08
N ASN A 75 8.03 -6.51 -4.27
CA ASN A 75 8.38 -5.76 -5.48
C ASN A 75 7.33 -4.71 -5.82
N TYR A 76 6.05 -5.01 -5.66
CA TYR A 76 5.00 -4.03 -5.88
C TYR A 76 5.16 -2.83 -4.94
N ILE A 77 5.40 -3.10 -3.65
CA ILE A 77 5.59 -2.04 -2.66
C ILE A 77 6.82 -1.20 -3.02
N LYS A 78 7.94 -1.85 -3.33
CA LYS A 78 9.18 -1.16 -3.69
C LYS A 78 8.98 -0.24 -4.90
N ASP A 79 8.28 -0.73 -5.93
CA ASP A 79 8.12 0.02 -7.17
C ASP A 79 7.11 1.16 -7.06
N ASN A 80 6.13 1.04 -6.16
CA ASN A 80 5.00 1.96 -6.15
C ASN A 80 4.92 2.86 -4.91
N MET A 81 5.60 2.54 -3.84
CA MET A 81 5.52 3.33 -2.61
C MET A 81 5.89 4.80 -2.85
N GLN A 82 7.00 5.05 -3.55
CA GLN A 82 7.44 6.40 -3.82
C GLN A 82 6.48 7.12 -4.76
N VAL A 83 5.92 6.41 -5.73
CA VAL A 83 4.93 6.98 -6.66
C VAL A 83 3.72 7.47 -5.88
N ILE A 84 3.25 6.67 -4.92
CA ILE A 84 2.09 7.02 -4.10
C ILE A 84 2.40 8.25 -3.25
N LEU A 85 3.54 8.25 -2.58
CA LEU A 85 3.94 9.38 -1.73
C LEU A 85 4.11 10.66 -2.55
N ASP A 86 4.68 10.55 -3.75
CA ASP A 86 4.86 11.71 -4.62
C ASP A 86 3.52 12.31 -5.05
N LYS A 87 2.55 11.47 -5.39
CA LYS A 87 1.24 11.95 -5.79
C LYS A 87 0.51 12.64 -4.65
N VAL A 88 0.62 12.11 -3.45
CA VAL A 88 0.00 12.69 -2.26
C VAL A 88 0.65 14.04 -1.93
N ASN A 89 1.96 14.14 -2.02
CA ASN A 89 2.67 15.36 -1.69
C ASN A 89 2.42 16.52 -2.66
N LYS A 90 1.92 16.22 -3.85
CA LYS A 90 1.60 17.24 -4.86
C LYS A 90 0.18 17.77 -4.75
N GLN A 91 -0.60 17.25 -3.85
CA GLN A 91 -1.95 17.71 -3.57
C GLN A 91 -1.98 18.58 -2.30
#